data_8877ec5fa1e184d387e3842905bb6e4c
#
_entry.id   8877ec5fa1e184d387e3842905bb6e4c
#
_cell.length_a   1.000
_cell.length_b   1.000
_cell.length_c   1.000
_cell.angle_alpha   90.00
_cell.angle_beta   90.00
_cell.angle_gamma   90.00
#
_symmetry.space_group_name_H-M   'P 1'
#
loop_
_entity.id
_entity.type
_entity.pdbx_description
1 polymer ?
#
loop_
_entity_poly.entity_id
_entity_poly.type
_entity_poly.pdbx_seq_one_letter_code
_entity_poly.pdbx_strand_id
1 'polypeptide(L)'
;MNREKLYEEIKADEGEVLQVYEDHLGYPTIGIGHLVTPEDEEFGKPTGTPITAERSRELFDRDIECAIKDCERLYGQWHNWPEEVQLVMVNMAFNLGATRLSKFMNMKNMLSQGKWKEAAKEGRDSLWYRQVTNRAERLMTRLENV
;
A
#
# COMPACT_ATOMS: atom_id res chain seq x y z
N MET A 1 -4.12 -0.47 -15.50
CA MET A 1 -3.57 -1.21 -14.35
C MET A 1 -4.61 -2.20 -13.82
N ASN A 2 -4.18 -3.40 -13.51
CA ASN A 2 -5.08 -4.47 -13.11
C ASN A 2 -5.52 -4.31 -11.63
N ARG A 3 -6.72 -3.74 -11.42
CA ARG A 3 -7.28 -3.46 -10.08
C ARG A 3 -7.63 -4.73 -9.32
N GLU A 4 -8.09 -5.79 -10.00
CA GLU A 4 -8.41 -7.06 -9.34
C GLU A 4 -7.16 -7.73 -8.81
N LYS A 5 -6.06 -7.68 -9.55
CA LYS A 5 -4.78 -8.20 -9.09
C LYS A 5 -4.30 -7.47 -7.84
N LEU A 6 -4.42 -6.13 -7.81
CA LEU A 6 -4.09 -5.33 -6.63
C LEU A 6 -4.97 -5.72 -5.45
N TYR A 7 -6.28 -5.89 -5.67
CA TYR A 7 -7.21 -6.28 -4.62
C TYR A 7 -6.79 -7.61 -3.98
N GLU A 8 -6.55 -8.63 -4.79
CA GLU A 8 -6.18 -9.95 -4.29
C GLU A 8 -4.84 -9.93 -3.55
N GLU A 9 -3.85 -9.24 -4.09
CA GLU A 9 -2.53 -9.14 -3.48
C GLU A 9 -2.57 -8.40 -2.15
N ILE A 10 -3.20 -7.24 -2.11
CA ILE A 10 -3.20 -6.40 -0.91
C ILE A 10 -4.09 -7.02 0.16
N LYS A 11 -5.21 -7.63 -0.23
CA LYS A 11 -6.04 -8.38 0.70
C LYS A 11 -5.26 -9.51 1.36
N ALA A 12 -4.44 -10.24 0.60
CA ALA A 12 -3.59 -11.29 1.14
C ALA A 12 -2.53 -10.73 2.08
N ASP A 13 -1.98 -9.54 1.77
CA ASP A 13 -0.96 -8.91 2.60
C ASP A 13 -1.52 -8.32 3.89
N GLU A 14 -2.65 -7.63 3.81
CA GLU A 14 -3.24 -6.90 4.95
C GLU A 14 -4.20 -7.75 5.77
N GLY A 15 -4.80 -8.77 5.16
CA GLY A 15 -5.93 -9.47 5.73
C GLY A 15 -7.22 -8.65 5.60
N GLU A 16 -8.35 -9.27 5.92
CA GLU A 16 -9.65 -8.60 5.94
C GLU A 16 -10.36 -8.92 7.24
N VAL A 17 -10.76 -7.89 7.98
CA VAL A 17 -11.49 -8.03 9.24
C VAL A 17 -12.82 -7.29 9.09
N LEU A 18 -13.94 -8.02 9.21
CA LEU A 18 -15.28 -7.47 9.00
C LEU A 18 -15.90 -6.94 10.31
N GLN A 19 -15.08 -6.26 11.09
CA GLN A 19 -15.49 -5.56 12.30
C GLN A 19 -14.43 -4.54 12.70
N VAL A 20 -14.82 -3.60 13.55
CA VAL A 20 -13.85 -2.66 14.12
C VAL A 20 -12.90 -3.40 15.04
N TYR A 21 -11.60 -3.21 14.83
CA TYR A 21 -10.56 -3.75 15.71
C TYR A 21 -9.47 -2.69 15.90
N GLU A 22 -8.62 -2.90 16.88
CA GLU A 22 -7.46 -2.03 17.09
C GLU A 22 -6.25 -2.66 16.41
N ASP A 23 -5.48 -1.83 15.67
CA ASP A 23 -4.21 -2.29 15.11
C ASP A 23 -3.14 -2.41 16.21
N HIS A 24 -1.91 -2.76 15.83
CA HIS A 24 -0.81 -2.94 16.81
C HIS A 24 -0.45 -1.64 17.55
N LEU A 25 -0.89 -0.50 17.07
CA LEU A 25 -0.69 0.81 17.73
C LEU A 25 -1.93 1.27 18.49
N GLY A 26 -3.00 0.47 18.50
CA GLY A 26 -4.25 0.80 19.18
C GLY A 26 -5.21 1.67 18.39
N TYR A 27 -5.00 1.85 17.08
CA TYR A 27 -5.89 2.66 16.24
C TYR A 27 -7.05 1.83 15.70
N PRO A 28 -8.29 2.38 15.71
CA PRO A 28 -9.45 1.71 15.12
C PRO A 28 -9.23 1.45 13.64
N THR A 29 -9.46 0.20 13.23
CA THR A 29 -9.19 -0.27 11.88
C THR A 29 -10.33 -1.19 11.44
N ILE A 30 -10.65 -1.21 10.14
CA ILE A 30 -11.70 -2.05 9.56
C ILE A 30 -11.29 -2.58 8.18
N GLY A 31 -11.92 -3.65 7.76
CA GLY A 31 -11.76 -4.18 6.40
C GLY A 31 -10.34 -4.59 6.08
N ILE A 32 -9.82 -4.09 4.98
CA ILE A 32 -8.48 -4.42 4.48
C ILE A 32 -7.53 -3.31 4.91
N GLY A 33 -7.17 -3.30 6.21
CA GLY A 33 -6.21 -2.36 6.75
C GLY A 33 -6.63 -0.88 6.71
N HIS A 34 -7.93 -0.59 6.67
CA HIS A 34 -8.41 0.79 6.62
C HIS A 34 -8.46 1.42 8.01
N LEU A 35 -7.65 2.46 8.24
CA LEU A 35 -7.75 3.25 9.48
C LEU A 35 -9.03 4.07 9.47
N VAL A 36 -9.84 3.93 10.52
CA VAL A 36 -11.10 4.68 10.65
C VAL A 36 -10.78 6.17 10.83
N THR A 37 -11.43 7.01 10.03
CA THR A 37 -11.27 8.47 10.06
C THR A 37 -12.56 9.14 10.52
N PRO A 38 -12.52 10.43 10.94
CA PRO A 38 -13.74 11.16 11.32
C PRO A 38 -14.81 11.23 10.20
N GLU A 39 -14.42 11.07 8.94
CA GLU A 39 -15.34 11.05 7.80
C GLU A 39 -16.05 9.72 7.62
N ASP A 40 -15.57 8.65 8.27
CA ASP A 40 -16.16 7.33 8.15
C ASP A 40 -17.37 7.19 9.09
N GLU A 41 -18.41 6.48 8.62
CA GLU A 41 -19.58 6.22 9.45
C GLU A 41 -19.27 5.37 10.67
N GLU A 42 -18.16 4.62 10.64
CA GLU A 42 -17.71 3.78 11.75
C GLU A 42 -16.96 4.56 12.84
N PHE A 43 -16.68 5.84 12.61
CA PHE A 43 -15.95 6.66 13.56
C PHE A 43 -16.65 6.71 14.93
N GLY A 44 -15.89 6.40 15.97
CA GLY A 44 -16.41 6.39 17.34
C GLY A 44 -17.15 5.13 17.75
N LYS A 45 -17.31 4.15 16.84
CA LYS A 45 -17.97 2.89 17.18
C LYS A 45 -16.98 1.96 17.92
N PRO A 46 -17.50 1.16 18.88
CA PRO A 46 -16.61 0.31 19.68
C PRO A 46 -16.03 -0.85 18.90
N THR A 47 -14.90 -1.36 19.37
CA THR A 47 -14.30 -2.60 18.88
C THR A 47 -15.35 -3.72 18.86
N GLY A 48 -15.36 -4.48 17.78
CA GLY A 48 -16.33 -5.56 17.56
C GLY A 48 -17.57 -5.14 16.76
N THR A 49 -17.76 -3.84 16.50
CA THR A 49 -18.87 -3.39 15.65
C THR A 49 -18.69 -3.96 14.26
N PRO A 50 -19.68 -4.73 13.73
CA PRO A 50 -19.52 -5.39 12.43
C PRO A 50 -19.62 -4.43 11.26
N ILE A 51 -18.95 -4.79 10.16
CA ILE A 51 -19.12 -4.16 8.86
C ILE A 51 -19.45 -5.24 7.83
N THR A 52 -20.01 -4.84 6.70
CA THR A 52 -20.31 -5.79 5.61
C THR A 52 -19.10 -5.99 4.70
N ALA A 53 -19.08 -7.09 3.95
CA ALA A 53 -18.08 -7.31 2.92
C ALA A 53 -18.12 -6.23 1.84
N GLU A 54 -19.32 -5.75 1.50
CA GLU A 54 -19.52 -4.66 0.54
C GLU A 54 -18.87 -3.37 1.04
N ARG A 55 -19.03 -3.06 2.33
CA ARG A 55 -18.40 -1.87 2.94
C ARG A 55 -16.88 -2.01 2.91
N SER A 56 -16.36 -3.19 3.23
CA SER A 56 -14.93 -3.45 3.17
C SER A 56 -14.37 -3.21 1.76
N ARG A 57 -15.06 -3.68 0.73
CA ARG A 57 -14.64 -3.47 -0.66
C ARG A 57 -14.71 -2.00 -1.07
N GLU A 58 -15.76 -1.30 -0.67
CA GLU A 58 -15.90 0.13 -0.93
C GLU A 58 -14.74 0.92 -0.36
N LEU A 59 -14.36 0.63 0.88
CA LEU A 59 -13.22 1.29 1.53
C LEU A 59 -11.91 0.94 0.82
N PHE A 60 -11.72 -0.31 0.45
CA PHE A 60 -10.53 -0.70 -0.32
C PHE A 60 -10.44 0.06 -1.64
N ASP A 61 -11.54 0.16 -2.37
CA ASP A 61 -11.54 0.86 -3.66
C ASP A 61 -11.17 2.33 -3.52
N ARG A 62 -11.61 2.98 -2.44
CA ARG A 62 -11.20 4.36 -2.13
C ARG A 62 -9.72 4.43 -1.76
N ASP A 63 -9.26 3.53 -0.91
CA ASP A 63 -7.88 3.55 -0.42
C ASP A 63 -6.89 3.26 -1.55
N ILE A 64 -7.23 2.35 -2.46
CA ILE A 64 -6.37 2.05 -3.61
C ILE A 64 -6.28 3.24 -4.57
N GLU A 65 -7.37 3.96 -4.77
CA GLU A 65 -7.34 5.18 -5.58
C GLU A 65 -6.44 6.25 -4.95
N CYS A 66 -6.48 6.38 -3.63
CA CYS A 66 -5.57 7.29 -2.92
C CYS A 66 -4.11 6.87 -3.11
N ALA A 67 -3.82 5.58 -3.00
CA ALA A 67 -2.45 5.07 -3.19
C ALA A 67 -1.96 5.32 -4.62
N ILE A 68 -2.82 5.12 -5.62
CA ILE A 68 -2.47 5.39 -7.02
C ILE A 68 -2.20 6.87 -7.24
N LYS A 69 -3.05 7.75 -6.70
CA LYS A 69 -2.85 9.20 -6.81
C LYS A 69 -1.59 9.65 -6.11
N ASP A 70 -1.25 9.04 -4.98
CA ASP A 70 0.00 9.32 -4.30
C ASP A 70 1.21 8.99 -5.18
N CYS A 71 1.19 7.85 -5.86
CA CYS A 71 2.23 7.47 -6.80
C CYS A 71 2.31 8.42 -7.99
N GLU A 72 1.19 8.81 -8.56
CA GLU A 72 1.16 9.78 -9.67
C GLU A 72 1.78 11.10 -9.26
N ARG A 73 1.50 11.56 -8.04
CA ARG A 73 2.04 12.81 -7.53
C ARG A 73 3.52 12.71 -7.20
N LEU A 74 3.97 11.59 -6.65
CA LEU A 74 5.36 11.41 -6.24
C LEU A 74 6.31 11.13 -7.39
N TYR A 75 5.82 10.47 -8.45
CA TYR A 75 6.68 9.95 -9.52
C TYR A 75 6.25 10.51 -10.87
N GLY A 76 7.04 11.44 -11.40
CA GLY A 76 6.73 12.09 -12.67
C GLY A 76 6.69 11.16 -13.87
N GLN A 77 7.38 10.02 -13.81
CA GLN A 77 7.43 9.04 -14.89
C GLN A 77 6.39 7.93 -14.73
N TRP A 78 5.49 8.04 -13.77
CA TRP A 78 4.52 7.01 -13.39
C TRP A 78 3.80 6.38 -14.58
N HIS A 79 3.27 7.20 -15.48
CA HIS A 79 2.47 6.71 -16.62
C HIS A 79 3.30 5.96 -17.67
N ASN A 80 4.62 6.12 -17.63
CA ASN A 80 5.53 5.46 -18.58
C ASN A 80 6.15 4.18 -18.04
N TRP A 81 5.89 3.86 -16.77
CA TRP A 81 6.47 2.66 -16.15
C TRP A 81 5.79 1.39 -16.64
N PRO A 82 6.51 0.26 -16.71
CA PRO A 82 5.90 -1.04 -16.89
C PRO A 82 4.84 -1.29 -15.81
N GLU A 83 3.78 -2.02 -16.15
CA GLU A 83 2.70 -2.29 -15.20
C GLU A 83 3.21 -2.96 -13.91
N GLU A 84 4.17 -3.88 -14.02
CA GLU A 84 4.72 -4.55 -12.83
C GLU A 84 5.32 -3.55 -11.84
N VAL A 85 6.03 -2.53 -12.33
CA VAL A 85 6.58 -1.48 -11.48
C VAL A 85 5.45 -0.69 -10.82
N GLN A 86 4.41 -0.35 -11.57
CA GLN A 86 3.24 0.35 -11.04
C GLN A 86 2.56 -0.46 -9.94
N LEU A 87 2.34 -1.76 -10.15
CA LEU A 87 1.70 -2.63 -9.16
C LEU A 87 2.52 -2.71 -7.87
N VAL A 88 3.83 -2.88 -7.99
CA VAL A 88 4.74 -2.94 -6.83
C VAL A 88 4.67 -1.64 -6.03
N MET A 89 4.75 -0.50 -6.70
CA MET A 89 4.79 0.79 -6.03
C MET A 89 3.43 1.16 -5.40
N VAL A 90 2.32 0.78 -6.01
CA VAL A 90 1.00 0.97 -5.39
C VAL A 90 0.86 0.13 -4.13
N ASN A 91 1.30 -1.12 -4.15
CA ASN A 91 1.30 -1.98 -2.96
C ASN A 91 2.12 -1.34 -1.83
N MET A 92 3.31 -0.84 -2.17
CA MET A 92 4.18 -0.17 -1.21
C MET A 92 3.53 1.12 -0.67
N ALA A 93 2.91 1.92 -1.54
CA ALA A 93 2.20 3.14 -1.16
C ALA A 93 1.01 2.86 -0.24
N PHE A 94 0.25 1.81 -0.53
CA PHE A 94 -0.87 1.39 0.30
C PHE A 94 -0.40 1.03 1.71
N ASN A 95 0.73 0.35 1.82
CA ASN A 95 1.31 -0.06 3.10
C ASN A 95 1.88 1.11 3.91
N LEU A 96 2.62 2.01 3.24
CA LEU A 96 3.37 3.08 3.90
C LEU A 96 2.60 4.38 4.06
N GLY A 97 1.74 4.70 3.10
CA GLY A 97 1.19 6.05 2.95
C GLY A 97 2.17 6.99 2.26
N ALA A 98 1.63 8.10 1.75
CA ALA A 98 2.41 9.05 0.93
C ALA A 98 3.58 9.68 1.67
N THR A 99 3.39 10.06 2.93
CA THR A 99 4.43 10.75 3.71
C THR A 99 5.66 9.88 3.91
N ARG A 100 5.47 8.62 4.32
CA ARG A 100 6.60 7.70 4.52
C ARG A 100 7.25 7.32 3.19
N LEU A 101 6.43 7.07 2.16
CA LEU A 101 6.94 6.72 0.84
C LEU A 101 7.77 7.87 0.25
N SER A 102 7.38 9.11 0.47
CA SER A 102 8.10 10.29 -0.04
C SER A 102 9.53 10.39 0.48
N LYS A 103 9.83 9.73 1.59
CA LYS A 103 11.18 9.77 2.20
C LYS A 103 12.16 8.81 1.52
N PHE A 104 11.70 7.94 0.63
CA PHE A 104 12.55 7.02 -0.12
C PHE A 104 13.19 7.74 -1.32
N MET A 105 14.08 8.70 -1.04
CA MET A 105 14.64 9.59 -2.05
C MET A 105 15.59 8.88 -3.02
N ASN A 106 16.46 8.02 -2.51
CA ASN A 106 17.40 7.28 -3.36
C ASN A 106 16.65 6.30 -4.27
N MET A 107 15.66 5.61 -3.74
CA MET A 107 14.81 4.72 -4.53
C MET A 107 14.08 5.49 -5.62
N LYS A 108 13.50 6.63 -5.28
CA LYS A 108 12.82 7.51 -6.24
C LYS A 108 13.76 7.91 -7.38
N ASN A 109 14.99 8.27 -7.05
CA ASN A 109 16.00 8.64 -8.04
C ASN A 109 16.28 7.50 -9.02
N MET A 110 16.43 6.28 -8.50
CA MET A 110 16.65 5.10 -9.35
C MET A 110 15.45 4.77 -10.22
N LEU A 111 14.24 4.86 -9.64
CA LEU A 111 12.98 4.64 -10.38
C LEU A 111 12.85 5.64 -11.53
N SER A 112 13.22 6.90 -11.31
CA SER A 112 13.13 7.94 -12.34
C SER A 112 14.02 7.67 -13.56
N GLN A 113 15.06 6.86 -13.37
CA GLN A 113 16.00 6.50 -14.41
C GLN A 113 15.71 5.11 -15.03
N GLY A 114 14.65 4.44 -14.58
CA GLY A 114 14.36 3.07 -15.01
C GLY A 114 15.33 2.02 -14.50
N LYS A 115 16.05 2.34 -13.43
CA LYS A 115 17.03 1.44 -12.81
C LYS A 115 16.34 0.59 -11.75
N TRP A 116 15.59 -0.42 -12.20
CA TRP A 116 14.74 -1.23 -11.33
C TRP A 116 15.52 -2.04 -10.30
N LYS A 117 16.65 -2.63 -10.68
CA LYS A 117 17.48 -3.40 -9.76
C LYS A 117 18.07 -2.53 -8.65
N GLU A 118 18.55 -1.36 -9.02
CA GLU A 118 19.11 -0.39 -8.05
C GLU A 118 18.01 0.16 -7.15
N ALA A 119 16.84 0.41 -7.69
CA ALA A 119 15.69 0.83 -6.90
C ALA A 119 15.30 -0.23 -5.86
N ALA A 120 15.29 -1.51 -6.27
CA ALA A 120 15.00 -2.62 -5.36
C ALA A 120 16.04 -2.72 -4.25
N LYS A 121 17.30 -2.52 -4.56
CA LYS A 121 18.38 -2.52 -3.57
C LYS A 121 18.16 -1.44 -2.52
N GLU A 122 17.78 -0.24 -2.96
CA GLU A 122 17.47 0.87 -2.03
C GLU A 122 16.26 0.54 -1.14
N GLY A 123 15.23 -0.09 -1.71
CA GLY A 123 14.07 -0.52 -0.94
C GLY A 123 14.42 -1.57 0.11
N ARG A 124 15.32 -2.49 -0.20
CA ARG A 124 15.80 -3.50 0.75
C ARG A 124 16.65 -2.89 1.87
N ASP A 125 17.31 -1.78 1.61
CA ASP A 125 18.13 -1.08 2.59
C ASP A 125 17.28 -0.02 3.32
N SER A 126 16.22 -0.47 3.97
CA SER A 126 15.28 0.44 4.63
C SER A 126 14.69 -0.17 5.90
N LEU A 127 14.19 0.71 6.78
CA LEU A 127 13.45 0.28 7.96
C LEU A 127 12.19 -0.48 7.57
N TRP A 128 11.49 -0.05 6.51
CA TRP A 128 10.32 -0.73 5.98
C TRP A 128 10.62 -2.20 5.68
N TYR A 129 11.74 -2.49 5.02
CA TYR A 129 12.16 -3.86 4.73
C TYR A 129 12.32 -4.69 6.01
N ARG A 130 12.89 -4.09 7.05
CA ARG A 130 13.07 -4.77 8.33
C ARG A 130 11.76 -4.97 9.09
N GLN A 131 10.77 -4.10 8.89
CA GLN A 131 9.48 -4.17 9.56
C GLN A 131 8.53 -5.17 8.91
N VAL A 132 8.49 -5.25 7.58
CA VAL A 132 7.58 -6.12 6.82
C VAL A 132 8.37 -6.97 5.82
N THR A 133 9.37 -7.67 6.31
CA THR A 133 10.40 -8.33 5.50
C THR A 133 9.82 -9.23 4.40
N ASN A 134 8.86 -10.09 4.70
CA ASN A 134 8.32 -11.02 3.71
C ASN A 134 7.60 -10.28 2.57
N ARG A 135 6.79 -9.29 2.90
CA ARG A 135 6.08 -8.46 1.91
C ARG A 135 7.07 -7.64 1.10
N ALA A 136 7.99 -6.98 1.78
CA ALA A 136 8.98 -6.12 1.14
C ALA A 136 9.90 -6.92 0.22
N GLU A 137 10.38 -8.09 0.65
CA GLU A 137 11.23 -8.93 -0.19
C GLU A 137 10.51 -9.41 -1.44
N ARG A 138 9.25 -9.81 -1.30
CA ARG A 138 8.45 -10.21 -2.46
C ARG A 138 8.29 -9.07 -3.46
N LEU A 139 7.99 -7.87 -2.97
CA LEU A 139 7.83 -6.68 -3.82
C LEU A 139 9.15 -6.28 -4.48
N MET A 140 10.24 -6.28 -3.73
CA MET A 140 11.54 -5.90 -4.27
C MET A 140 12.08 -6.92 -5.26
N THR A 141 11.82 -8.21 -5.05
CA THR A 141 12.15 -9.26 -6.02
C THR A 141 11.42 -9.04 -7.34
N ARG A 142 10.13 -8.69 -7.28
CA ARG A 142 9.36 -8.39 -8.49
C ARG A 142 9.92 -7.18 -9.21
N LEU A 143 10.30 -6.16 -8.47
CA LEU A 143 10.86 -4.94 -9.05
C LEU A 143 12.20 -5.20 -9.75
N GLU A 144 13.10 -5.93 -9.11
CA GLU A 144 14.40 -6.20 -9.72
C GLU A 144 14.33 -7.10 -10.96
N ASN A 145 13.27 -7.87 -11.11
CA ASN A 145 13.08 -8.79 -12.23
C ASN A 145 12.26 -8.20 -13.38
N VAL A 146 12.00 -6.92 -13.36
CA VAL A 146 11.29 -6.24 -14.45
C VAL A 146 12.10 -6.22 -15.73
#